data_3cdbfe79e11793276ea042d22227b099
#
_entry.id   3cdbfe79e11793276ea042d22227b099
#
_cell.length_a   1.000
_cell.length_b   1.000
_cell.length_c   1.000
_cell.angle_alpha   90.00
_cell.angle_beta   90.00
_cell.angle_gamma   90.00
#
_symmetry.space_group_name_H-M   'P 1'
#
loop_
_entity.id
_entity.type
_entity.pdbx_description
1 polymer ?
#
loop_
_entity_poly.entity_id
_entity_poly.type
_entity_poly.pdbx_seq_one_letter_code
_entity_poly.pdbx_strand_id
1 'polypeptide(L)'
;MCIRDRSSAFLPKNELVVYTEGRTEDAKMRLTADPEYYVKGGLHNDYLRDLPQELKTVPMAILINGGSASASEIVAGALQDHKRAIIMGTQSFGKGSVQTILPMNNGTAIKLTTARYYTPDGRSIQAKGIVPDIVVEEGIINTADNGLDLREADLTRHLLNPKDGEEPPVMELPKVTPEPKKEEDGADKGKTDDSNVPMEPGSKSDYQFNQALNLLKGLQILRR
;
A
#
# COMPACT_ATOMS: atom_id res chain seq x y z
N MET A 1 -12.65 -13.27 -8.38
CA MET A 1 -12.66 -11.84 -8.03
C MET A 1 -12.01 -11.08 -9.17
N CYS A 2 -12.72 -10.14 -9.77
CA CYS A 2 -12.35 -9.47 -11.02
C CYS A 2 -11.88 -8.02 -10.71
N ILE A 3 -11.25 -7.35 -11.68
CA ILE A 3 -10.88 -5.92 -11.58
C ILE A 3 -12.10 -5.05 -11.26
N ARG A 4 -13.24 -5.38 -11.89
CA ARG A 4 -14.49 -4.63 -11.82
C ARG A 4 -15.09 -4.66 -10.41
N ASP A 5 -15.18 -5.85 -9.80
CA ASP A 5 -15.73 -6.02 -8.46
C ASP A 5 -14.91 -5.31 -7.37
N ARG A 6 -13.57 -5.39 -7.46
CA ARG A 6 -12.69 -4.67 -6.52
C ARG A 6 -12.88 -3.16 -6.61
N SER A 7 -12.90 -2.61 -7.82
CA SER A 7 -13.13 -1.17 -8.00
C SER A 7 -14.54 -0.78 -7.56
N SER A 8 -15.56 -1.59 -7.88
CA SER A 8 -16.95 -1.33 -7.52
C SER A 8 -17.22 -1.38 -6.02
N ALA A 9 -16.42 -2.15 -5.26
CA ALA A 9 -16.54 -2.16 -3.80
C ALA A 9 -16.25 -0.78 -3.17
N PHE A 10 -15.38 0.01 -3.80
CA PHE A 10 -14.88 1.28 -3.24
C PHE A 10 -15.36 2.52 -4.00
N LEU A 11 -15.79 2.40 -5.25
CA LEU A 11 -16.31 3.50 -6.06
C LEU A 11 -17.83 3.60 -5.97
N PRO A 12 -18.40 4.80 -6.16
CA PRO A 12 -19.82 4.96 -6.40
C PRO A 12 -20.28 4.15 -7.63
N LYS A 13 -21.57 3.79 -7.66
CA LYS A 13 -22.15 3.09 -8.81
C LYS A 13 -22.00 3.95 -10.08
N ASN A 14 -21.75 3.28 -11.20
CA ASN A 14 -21.60 3.85 -12.55
C ASN A 14 -20.30 4.68 -12.78
N GLU A 15 -19.45 4.84 -11.80
CA GLU A 15 -18.15 5.48 -12.03
C GLU A 15 -17.29 4.67 -13.00
N LEU A 16 -16.58 5.37 -13.89
CA LEU A 16 -15.72 4.74 -14.89
C LEU A 16 -14.52 4.09 -14.19
N VAL A 17 -14.28 2.82 -14.47
CA VAL A 17 -13.12 2.08 -13.92
C VAL A 17 -11.96 2.07 -14.91
N VAL A 18 -12.26 1.77 -16.17
CA VAL A 18 -11.25 1.68 -17.23
C VAL A 18 -11.96 1.74 -18.58
N TYR A 19 -11.28 2.26 -19.57
CA TYR A 19 -11.73 2.10 -20.95
C TYR A 19 -10.59 1.58 -21.83
N THR A 20 -10.95 1.05 -22.99
CA THR A 20 -10.00 0.53 -23.95
C THR A 20 -10.12 1.27 -25.28
N GLU A 21 -9.00 1.46 -25.95
CA GLU A 21 -8.94 1.95 -27.32
C GLU A 21 -8.16 0.97 -28.19
N GLY A 22 -8.75 0.62 -29.31
CA GLY A 22 -8.18 -0.26 -30.32
C GLY A 22 -8.55 0.22 -31.71
N ARG A 23 -8.07 -0.50 -32.74
CA ARG A 23 -8.31 -0.15 -34.14
C ARG A 23 -9.73 -0.44 -34.61
N THR A 24 -10.40 -1.41 -33.98
CA THR A 24 -11.76 -1.86 -34.31
C THR A 24 -12.75 -1.37 -33.27
N GLU A 25 -14.02 -1.24 -33.62
CA GLU A 25 -15.05 -0.74 -32.70
C GLU A 25 -15.29 -1.71 -31.53
N ASP A 26 -15.19 -3.00 -31.74
CA ASP A 26 -15.30 -4.04 -30.71
C ASP A 26 -14.14 -4.04 -29.72
N ALA A 27 -13.03 -3.38 -30.05
CA ALA A 27 -11.91 -3.16 -29.15
C ALA A 27 -12.07 -1.91 -28.24
N LYS A 28 -13.12 -1.13 -28.43
CA LYS A 28 -13.47 0.04 -27.64
C LYS A 28 -14.51 -0.33 -26.58
N MET A 29 -14.08 -0.45 -25.36
CA MET A 29 -14.98 -0.78 -24.24
C MET A 29 -14.84 0.27 -23.14
N ARG A 30 -15.96 0.55 -22.45
CA ARG A 30 -15.98 1.36 -21.22
C ARG A 30 -16.55 0.48 -20.11
N LEU A 31 -15.79 0.30 -19.06
CA LEU A 31 -16.17 -0.52 -17.92
C LEU A 31 -16.37 0.38 -16.71
N THR A 32 -17.57 0.35 -16.17
CA THR A 32 -17.98 1.14 -15.01
C THR A 32 -18.16 0.27 -13.78
N ALA A 33 -18.28 0.88 -12.62
CA ALA A 33 -18.58 0.25 -11.34
C ALA A 33 -20.07 -0.12 -11.26
N ASP A 34 -20.55 -0.93 -12.24
CA ASP A 34 -21.92 -1.41 -12.31
C ASP A 34 -21.99 -2.93 -12.14
N PRO A 35 -22.96 -3.48 -11.36
CA PRO A 35 -23.16 -4.90 -11.19
C PRO A 35 -23.27 -5.71 -12.50
N GLU A 36 -23.78 -5.13 -13.57
CA GLU A 36 -23.83 -5.80 -14.87
C GLU A 36 -22.48 -6.31 -15.36
N TYR A 37 -21.39 -5.65 -14.98
CA TYR A 37 -20.06 -6.01 -15.45
C TYR A 37 -19.36 -7.08 -14.59
N TYR A 38 -19.82 -7.38 -13.38
CA TYR A 38 -19.16 -8.36 -12.52
C TYR A 38 -20.08 -9.46 -11.98
N VAL A 39 -21.40 -9.25 -11.99
CA VAL A 39 -22.36 -10.26 -11.54
C VAL A 39 -22.71 -11.20 -12.69
N LYS A 40 -22.64 -12.50 -12.44
CA LYS A 40 -23.11 -13.53 -13.37
C LYS A 40 -24.41 -14.16 -12.86
N GLY A 41 -25.38 -14.35 -13.74
CA GLY A 41 -26.62 -15.02 -13.39
C GLY A 41 -27.70 -14.13 -12.78
N GLY A 42 -27.60 -12.81 -12.96
CA GLY A 42 -28.64 -11.84 -12.53
C GLY A 42 -28.30 -11.07 -11.27
N LEU A 43 -28.88 -9.88 -11.13
CA LEU A 43 -28.55 -8.89 -10.08
C LEU A 43 -28.82 -9.38 -8.64
N HIS A 44 -29.63 -10.44 -8.47
CA HIS A 44 -29.86 -11.06 -7.17
C HIS A 44 -28.60 -11.75 -6.59
N ASN A 45 -27.61 -12.03 -7.45
CA ASN A 45 -26.33 -12.62 -7.06
C ASN A 45 -25.23 -11.56 -6.81
N ASP A 46 -25.60 -10.30 -6.68
CA ASP A 46 -24.64 -9.24 -6.39
C ASP A 46 -24.07 -9.37 -4.97
N TYR A 47 -22.89 -9.96 -4.87
CA TYR A 47 -22.17 -10.20 -3.62
C TYR A 47 -21.56 -8.93 -3.01
N LEU A 48 -21.59 -7.80 -3.70
CA LEU A 48 -21.18 -6.49 -3.16
C LEU A 48 -22.36 -5.70 -2.60
N ARG A 49 -23.59 -6.17 -2.78
CA ARG A 49 -24.80 -5.47 -2.36
C ARG A 49 -24.85 -5.19 -0.87
N ASP A 50 -24.40 -6.15 -0.07
CA ASP A 50 -24.47 -6.09 1.40
C ASP A 50 -23.18 -5.52 2.04
N LEU A 51 -22.29 -4.96 1.24
CA LEU A 51 -21.09 -4.30 1.77
C LEU A 51 -21.46 -3.03 2.54
N PRO A 52 -20.82 -2.77 3.69
CA PRO A 52 -21.00 -1.54 4.45
C PRO A 52 -20.74 -0.30 3.58
N GLN A 53 -21.61 0.70 3.65
CA GLN A 53 -21.48 1.93 2.86
C GLN A 53 -20.21 2.73 3.24
N GLU A 54 -19.73 2.54 4.46
CA GLU A 54 -18.49 3.15 4.97
C GLU A 54 -17.27 2.78 4.13
N LEU A 55 -17.27 1.61 3.47
CA LEU A 55 -16.20 1.20 2.56
C LEU A 55 -16.00 2.17 1.39
N LYS A 56 -17.02 2.94 1.04
CA LYS A 56 -16.93 3.96 -0.02
C LYS A 56 -16.35 5.28 0.47
N THR A 57 -16.23 5.50 1.76
CA THR A 57 -15.82 6.79 2.35
C THR A 57 -14.64 6.70 3.31
N VAL A 58 -14.34 5.53 3.88
CA VAL A 58 -13.20 5.34 4.77
C VAL A 58 -11.88 5.72 4.08
N PRO A 59 -10.95 6.42 4.75
CA PRO A 59 -9.62 6.69 4.21
C PRO A 59 -8.92 5.42 3.77
N MET A 60 -8.34 5.44 2.58
CA MET A 60 -7.70 4.26 1.99
C MET A 60 -6.36 4.63 1.37
N ALA A 61 -5.36 3.79 1.60
CA ALA A 61 -4.09 3.80 0.90
C ALA A 61 -3.91 2.48 0.14
N ILE A 62 -3.33 2.55 -1.04
CA ILE A 62 -3.00 1.39 -1.88
C ILE A 62 -1.50 1.37 -2.08
N LEU A 63 -0.87 0.26 -1.71
CA LEU A 63 0.55 0.04 -1.95
C LEU A 63 0.75 -0.62 -3.31
N ILE A 64 1.64 -0.04 -4.11
CA ILE A 64 2.07 -0.57 -5.42
C ILE A 64 3.59 -0.60 -5.51
N ASN A 65 4.10 -1.50 -6.34
CA ASN A 65 5.51 -1.56 -6.68
C ASN A 65 5.72 -2.08 -8.11
N GLY A 66 6.97 -2.27 -8.53
CA GLY A 66 7.31 -2.79 -9.85
C GLY A 66 6.71 -4.16 -10.20
N GLY A 67 6.28 -4.94 -9.21
CA GLY A 67 5.54 -6.20 -9.40
C GLY A 67 4.04 -6.03 -9.64
N SER A 68 3.49 -4.83 -9.40
CA SER A 68 2.08 -4.51 -9.64
C SER A 68 1.84 -4.30 -11.12
N ALA A 69 1.03 -5.17 -11.75
CA ALA A 69 0.84 -5.16 -13.19
C ALA A 69 -0.62 -5.37 -13.62
N SER A 70 -0.99 -4.88 -14.81
CA SER A 70 -2.26 -5.14 -15.49
C SER A 70 -3.49 -4.84 -14.63
N ALA A 71 -4.17 -5.87 -14.13
CA ALA A 71 -5.36 -5.75 -13.29
C ALA A 71 -5.17 -4.87 -12.05
N SER A 72 -4.02 -4.99 -11.39
CA SER A 72 -3.67 -4.19 -10.22
C SER A 72 -3.51 -2.71 -10.58
N GLU A 73 -2.92 -2.44 -11.74
CA GLU A 73 -2.74 -1.08 -12.26
C GLU A 73 -4.07 -0.42 -12.63
N ILE A 74 -5.01 -1.19 -13.18
CA ILE A 74 -6.35 -0.70 -13.49
C ILE A 74 -7.09 -0.29 -12.20
N VAL A 75 -7.03 -1.13 -11.16
CA VAL A 75 -7.67 -0.81 -9.87
C VAL A 75 -7.01 0.41 -9.23
N ALA A 76 -5.68 0.42 -9.14
CA ALA A 76 -4.94 1.54 -8.56
C ALA A 76 -5.19 2.85 -9.32
N GLY A 77 -5.11 2.82 -10.66
CA GLY A 77 -5.36 3.99 -11.50
C GLY A 77 -6.79 4.52 -11.41
N ALA A 78 -7.79 3.64 -11.38
CA ALA A 78 -9.18 4.04 -11.20
C ALA A 78 -9.41 4.74 -9.85
N LEU A 79 -8.89 4.15 -8.77
CA LEU A 79 -9.06 4.71 -7.43
C LEU A 79 -8.24 5.99 -7.21
N GLN A 80 -7.11 6.13 -7.91
CA GLN A 80 -6.31 7.36 -7.94
C GLN A 80 -7.04 8.48 -8.65
N ASP A 81 -7.51 8.25 -9.88
CA ASP A 81 -8.18 9.27 -10.71
C ASP A 81 -9.46 9.78 -10.04
N HIS A 82 -10.23 8.90 -9.41
CA HIS A 82 -11.40 9.27 -8.62
C HIS A 82 -11.06 9.85 -7.23
N LYS A 83 -9.78 10.03 -6.89
CA LYS A 83 -9.33 10.52 -5.59
C LYS A 83 -9.89 9.71 -4.41
N ARG A 84 -10.18 8.44 -4.67
CA ARG A 84 -10.78 7.54 -3.69
C ARG A 84 -9.75 6.94 -2.74
N ALA A 85 -8.52 6.74 -3.22
CA ALA A 85 -7.40 6.23 -2.44
C ALA A 85 -6.13 7.02 -2.75
N ILE A 86 -5.23 7.06 -1.78
CA ILE A 86 -3.86 7.54 -1.96
C ILE A 86 -3.01 6.36 -2.40
N ILE A 87 -2.33 6.50 -3.53
CA ILE A 87 -1.43 5.49 -4.05
C ILE A 87 -0.03 5.73 -3.51
N MET A 88 0.56 4.73 -2.87
CA MET A 88 1.87 4.81 -2.24
C MET A 88 2.78 3.67 -2.71
N GLY A 89 4.08 3.86 -2.59
CA GLY A 89 5.08 2.85 -2.95
C GLY A 89 5.96 3.29 -4.11
N THR A 90 6.31 2.39 -5.00
CA THR A 90 7.11 2.67 -6.19
C THR A 90 6.28 2.50 -7.47
N GLN A 91 6.77 3.03 -8.59
CA GLN A 91 6.09 2.97 -9.88
C GLN A 91 5.76 1.53 -10.26
N SER A 92 4.56 1.30 -10.79
CA SER A 92 4.11 -0.02 -11.22
C SER A 92 4.71 -0.45 -12.57
N PHE A 93 4.49 -1.68 -12.97
CA PHE A 93 5.13 -2.32 -14.13
C PHE A 93 4.81 -1.67 -15.49
N GLY A 94 3.56 -1.28 -15.72
CA GLY A 94 3.15 -0.66 -16.99
C GLY A 94 2.62 -1.62 -18.04
N LYS A 95 1.82 -2.63 -17.64
CA LYS A 95 1.16 -3.54 -18.58
C LYS A 95 -0.25 -3.05 -18.92
N GLY A 96 -0.35 -2.20 -19.94
CA GLY A 96 -1.60 -1.58 -20.39
C GLY A 96 -2.18 -2.14 -21.69
N SER A 97 -1.80 -3.36 -22.13
CA SER A 97 -2.26 -3.95 -23.39
C SER A 97 -3.34 -5.01 -23.19
N VAL A 98 -4.36 -4.99 -24.06
CA VAL A 98 -5.37 -6.04 -24.20
C VAL A 98 -4.90 -7.04 -25.28
N GLN A 99 -4.91 -8.33 -24.93
CA GLN A 99 -4.54 -9.39 -25.84
C GLN A 99 -5.74 -10.29 -26.10
N THR A 100 -6.02 -10.51 -27.38
CA THR A 100 -7.08 -11.42 -27.85
C THR A 100 -6.45 -12.69 -28.40
N ILE A 101 -7.01 -13.84 -28.02
CA ILE A 101 -6.61 -15.15 -28.53
C ILE A 101 -7.62 -15.54 -29.61
N LEU A 102 -7.13 -15.69 -30.84
CA LEU A 102 -7.90 -16.09 -32.00
C LEU A 102 -7.58 -17.55 -32.29
N PRO A 103 -8.52 -18.50 -32.03
CA PRO A 103 -8.34 -19.90 -32.36
C PRO A 103 -8.32 -20.10 -33.87
N MET A 104 -7.49 -21.01 -34.36
CA MET A 104 -7.37 -21.39 -35.75
C MET A 104 -7.89 -22.83 -35.99
N ASN A 105 -8.30 -23.13 -37.22
CA ASN A 105 -8.92 -24.41 -37.57
C ASN A 105 -8.00 -25.63 -37.40
N ASN A 106 -6.69 -25.42 -37.27
CA ASN A 106 -5.67 -26.48 -37.11
C ASN A 106 -5.32 -26.81 -35.66
N GLY A 107 -6.12 -26.32 -34.68
CA GLY A 107 -5.88 -26.52 -33.24
C GLY A 107 -4.83 -25.58 -32.64
N THR A 108 -4.27 -24.66 -33.41
CA THR A 108 -3.41 -23.57 -32.89
C THR A 108 -4.20 -22.31 -32.62
N ALA A 109 -3.55 -21.30 -32.05
CA ALA A 109 -4.16 -19.99 -31.83
C ALA A 109 -3.15 -18.86 -32.02
N ILE A 110 -3.64 -17.71 -32.46
CA ILE A 110 -2.83 -16.50 -32.58
C ILE A 110 -3.20 -15.58 -31.41
N LYS A 111 -2.20 -15.08 -30.67
CA LYS A 111 -2.35 -14.10 -29.60
C LYS A 111 -1.90 -12.74 -30.10
N LEU A 112 -2.84 -11.81 -30.22
CA LEU A 112 -2.60 -10.47 -30.75
C LEU A 112 -2.95 -9.39 -29.73
N THR A 113 -2.18 -8.31 -29.70
CA THR A 113 -2.57 -7.09 -28.99
C THR A 113 -3.59 -6.32 -29.82
N THR A 114 -4.81 -6.17 -29.31
CA THR A 114 -5.95 -5.56 -30.02
C THR A 114 -6.31 -4.17 -29.49
N ALA A 115 -6.01 -3.87 -28.24
CA ALA A 115 -6.31 -2.58 -27.63
C ALA A 115 -5.33 -2.21 -26.50
N ARG A 116 -5.45 -0.98 -26.02
CA ARG A 116 -4.74 -0.46 -24.84
C ARG A 116 -5.74 -0.06 -23.78
N TYR A 117 -5.36 -0.22 -22.51
CA TYR A 117 -6.11 0.28 -21.34
C TYR A 117 -5.76 1.72 -21.05
N TYR A 118 -6.78 2.48 -20.65
CA TYR A 118 -6.68 3.85 -20.18
C TYR A 118 -7.43 4.00 -18.86
N THR A 119 -6.87 4.78 -17.95
CA THR A 119 -7.53 5.12 -16.69
C THR A 119 -8.69 6.09 -16.94
N PRO A 120 -9.59 6.33 -15.97
CA PRO A 120 -10.72 7.26 -16.13
C PRO A 120 -10.31 8.64 -16.67
N ASP A 121 -9.18 9.20 -16.22
CA ASP A 121 -8.65 10.50 -16.66
C ASP A 121 -7.91 10.45 -18.01
N GLY A 122 -7.91 9.31 -18.71
CA GLY A 122 -7.30 9.17 -20.03
C GLY A 122 -5.82 8.87 -20.04
N ARG A 123 -5.23 8.51 -18.90
CA ARG A 123 -3.81 8.14 -18.83
C ARG A 123 -3.60 6.74 -19.39
N SER A 124 -2.62 6.58 -20.29
CA SER A 124 -2.20 5.25 -20.76
C SER A 124 -1.33 4.54 -19.74
N ILE A 125 -1.70 3.33 -19.37
CA ILE A 125 -0.91 2.48 -18.47
C ILE A 125 0.30 1.87 -19.21
N GLN A 126 0.20 1.69 -20.53
CA GLN A 126 1.21 0.98 -21.32
C GLN A 126 2.59 1.64 -21.26
N ALA A 127 3.59 0.89 -20.79
CA ALA A 127 4.99 1.27 -20.62
C ALA A 127 5.24 2.42 -19.62
N LYS A 128 4.18 2.94 -18.98
CA LYS A 128 4.27 4.03 -17.98
C LYS A 128 3.90 3.56 -16.58
N GLY A 129 2.99 2.59 -16.48
CA GLY A 129 2.46 2.17 -15.19
C GLY A 129 1.65 3.26 -14.50
N ILE A 130 1.41 3.04 -13.22
CA ILE A 130 0.83 3.99 -12.29
C ILE A 130 1.97 4.59 -11.47
N VAL A 131 2.07 5.91 -11.47
CA VAL A 131 2.99 6.64 -10.61
C VAL A 131 2.30 6.87 -9.28
N PRO A 132 2.90 6.50 -8.14
CA PRO A 132 2.30 6.72 -6.83
C PRO A 132 2.18 8.21 -6.51
N ASP A 133 1.18 8.57 -5.70
CA ASP A 133 1.02 9.93 -5.17
C ASP A 133 2.10 10.25 -4.13
N ILE A 134 2.51 9.22 -3.38
CA ILE A 134 3.59 9.29 -2.39
C ILE A 134 4.58 8.18 -2.68
N VAL A 135 5.79 8.56 -3.09
CA VAL A 135 6.87 7.60 -3.33
C VAL A 135 7.41 7.11 -1.99
N VAL A 136 7.40 5.81 -1.82
CA VAL A 136 7.96 5.11 -0.65
C VAL A 136 8.76 3.93 -1.15
N GLU A 137 10.07 3.99 -1.03
CA GLU A 137 10.96 2.89 -1.44
C GLU A 137 10.75 1.64 -0.57
N GLU A 138 11.02 0.49 -1.14
CA GLU A 138 11.03 -0.77 -0.39
C GLU A 138 12.19 -0.77 0.61
N GLY A 139 11.91 -1.18 1.84
CA GLY A 139 12.93 -1.19 2.89
C GLY A 139 12.49 -1.98 4.12
N ILE A 140 13.47 -2.43 4.88
CA ILE A 140 13.27 -3.08 6.16
C ILE A 140 13.58 -2.08 7.26
N ILE A 141 12.68 -1.92 8.23
CA ILE A 141 12.93 -1.11 9.41
C ILE A 141 13.83 -1.91 10.34
N ASN A 142 15.09 -1.52 10.41
CA ASN A 142 15.98 -1.95 11.48
C ASN A 142 15.85 -0.93 12.62
N THR A 143 15.07 -1.24 13.63
CA THR A 143 15.09 -0.49 14.90
C THR A 143 16.39 -0.83 15.61
N ALA A 144 17.47 -0.08 15.31
CA ALA A 144 18.61 -0.07 16.20
C ALA A 144 18.11 0.51 17.52
N ASP A 145 18.16 -0.28 18.57
CA ASP A 145 17.93 0.20 19.93
C ASP A 145 19.13 1.11 20.30
N ASN A 146 19.01 2.38 19.98
CA ASN A 146 20.08 3.36 20.18
C ASN A 146 20.28 3.74 21.66
N GLY A 147 19.63 3.04 22.59
CA GLY A 147 19.90 3.14 24.03
C GLY A 147 19.74 4.53 24.68
N LEU A 148 19.25 5.52 23.94
CA LEU A 148 19.11 6.91 24.36
C LEU A 148 17.64 7.37 24.33
N ASP A 149 16.74 6.58 24.87
CA ASP A 149 15.37 7.02 25.19
C ASP A 149 15.35 7.76 26.55
N LEU A 150 16.29 8.68 26.76
CA LEU A 150 16.37 9.47 27.99
C LEU A 150 15.36 10.61 27.91
N ARG A 151 14.31 10.54 28.69
CA ARG A 151 13.35 11.62 28.88
C ARG A 151 13.75 12.49 30.06
N GLU A 152 13.26 13.72 30.13
CA GLU A 152 13.53 14.60 31.27
C GLU A 152 13.09 13.96 32.60
N ALA A 153 12.02 13.18 32.61
CA ALA A 153 11.56 12.41 33.76
C ALA A 153 12.57 11.37 34.28
N ASP A 154 13.50 10.94 33.42
CA ASP A 154 14.55 9.97 33.78
C ASP A 154 15.83 10.66 34.33
N LEU A 155 15.87 12.01 34.33
CA LEU A 155 16.99 12.78 34.85
C LEU A 155 16.86 12.98 36.37
N THR A 156 17.98 12.80 37.08
CA THR A 156 18.08 12.94 38.54
C THR A 156 17.89 14.37 39.03
N ARG A 157 17.13 15.21 38.57
CA ARG A 157 16.77 16.58 39.04
C ARG A 157 15.82 17.23 38.01
N HIS A 158 14.91 16.45 37.45
CA HIS A 158 13.88 17.00 36.57
C HIS A 158 12.87 17.84 37.32
N LEU A 159 12.24 18.79 36.64
CA LEU A 159 11.12 19.56 37.20
C LEU A 159 9.86 18.69 37.20
N LEU A 160 9.24 18.57 38.38
CA LEU A 160 7.98 17.85 38.51
C LEU A 160 6.83 18.62 37.83
N ASN A 161 5.90 17.89 37.22
CA ASN A 161 4.69 18.50 36.71
C ASN A 161 3.73 18.82 37.88
N PRO A 162 3.41 20.11 38.14
CA PRO A 162 2.62 20.50 39.30
C PRO A 162 1.17 19.97 39.31
N LYS A 163 0.72 19.33 38.20
CA LYS A 163 -0.63 18.77 38.08
C LYS A 163 -0.71 17.30 38.48
N ASP A 164 0.39 16.57 38.55
CA ASP A 164 0.37 15.11 38.76
C ASP A 164 0.44 14.69 40.23
N GLY A 165 0.62 15.62 41.17
CA GLY A 165 0.52 15.37 42.60
C GLY A 165 1.55 14.39 43.20
N GLU A 166 2.61 14.11 42.49
CA GLU A 166 3.67 13.22 42.92
C GLU A 166 4.63 13.94 43.88
N GLU A 167 4.78 13.39 45.11
CA GLU A 167 5.81 13.84 46.04
C GLU A 167 7.19 13.51 45.49
N PRO A 168 8.20 14.41 45.66
CA PRO A 168 9.55 14.16 45.14
C PRO A 168 10.16 12.92 45.79
N PRO A 169 10.77 12.02 45.02
CA PRO A 169 11.42 10.82 45.57
C PRO A 169 12.54 11.24 46.53
N VAL A 170 12.50 10.68 47.73
CA VAL A 170 13.54 10.90 48.75
C VAL A 170 14.85 10.31 48.25
N MET A 171 15.83 11.17 48.05
CA MET A 171 17.15 10.84 47.51
C MET A 171 17.95 9.99 48.49
N GLU A 172 18.14 8.69 48.23
CA GLU A 172 19.32 7.96 48.70
C GLU A 172 20.46 8.18 47.75
N LEU A 173 21.57 8.73 48.22
CA LEU A 173 22.80 8.92 47.44
C LEU A 173 23.36 7.57 47.01
N PRO A 174 23.58 7.30 45.69
CA PRO A 174 24.20 6.07 45.29
C PRO A 174 25.69 6.06 45.71
N LYS A 175 26.06 5.01 46.45
CA LYS A 175 27.45 4.69 46.72
C LYS A 175 28.15 4.31 45.40
N VAL A 176 29.03 5.18 44.93
CA VAL A 176 29.89 4.90 43.78
C VAL A 176 30.90 3.83 44.17
N THR A 177 30.70 2.61 43.71
CA THR A 177 31.76 1.60 43.65
C THR A 177 32.30 1.59 42.23
N PRO A 178 33.62 1.76 42.02
CA PRO A 178 34.20 1.66 40.70
C PRO A 178 34.33 0.19 40.29
N GLU A 179 33.61 -0.23 39.24
CA GLU A 179 33.85 -1.52 38.60
C GLU A 179 35.09 -1.45 37.66
N PRO A 180 35.90 -2.49 37.61
CA PRO A 180 37.06 -2.53 36.77
C PRO A 180 36.71 -2.77 35.30
N LYS A 181 37.30 -1.98 34.40
CA LYS A 181 37.28 -2.19 32.97
C LYS A 181 37.80 -3.58 32.61
N LYS A 182 36.93 -4.40 31.99
CA LYS A 182 37.37 -5.57 31.25
C LYS A 182 37.71 -5.16 29.84
N GLU A 183 38.96 -5.32 29.48
CA GLU A 183 39.42 -5.38 28.09
C GLU A 183 38.83 -6.63 27.45
N GLU A 184 37.97 -6.48 26.44
CA GLU A 184 37.57 -7.63 25.60
C GLU A 184 38.36 -7.60 24.29
N ASP A 185 39.13 -8.64 24.14
CA ASP A 185 39.88 -9.05 22.98
C ASP A 185 38.97 -9.20 21.75
N GLY A 186 39.44 -8.65 20.61
CA GLY A 186 38.77 -8.70 19.33
C GLY A 186 38.67 -10.13 18.80
N ALA A 187 37.45 -10.59 18.61
CA ALA A 187 37.17 -11.72 17.71
C ALA A 187 36.15 -11.21 16.67
N ASP A 188 36.69 -10.95 15.50
CA ASP A 188 35.96 -10.77 14.26
C ASP A 188 35.05 -11.99 14.02
N LYS A 189 33.76 -11.85 14.38
CA LYS A 189 32.70 -12.77 13.93
C LYS A 189 32.02 -12.12 12.76
N GLY A 190 32.26 -12.72 11.59
CA GLY A 190 31.69 -12.34 10.31
C GLY A 190 30.22 -11.94 10.42
N LYS A 191 29.91 -10.75 9.93
CA LYS A 191 28.56 -10.31 9.65
C LYS A 191 27.96 -11.30 8.65
N THR A 192 27.11 -12.18 9.13
CA THR A 192 26.17 -12.89 8.27
C THR A 192 25.30 -11.79 7.64
N ASP A 193 25.37 -11.71 6.33
CA ASP A 193 24.58 -10.82 5.50
C ASP A 193 23.10 -11.27 5.62
N ASP A 194 22.37 -10.66 6.54
CA ASP A 194 20.96 -10.93 6.84
C ASP A 194 20.00 -10.30 5.81
N SER A 195 20.57 -9.89 4.64
CA SER A 195 19.86 -9.20 3.56
C SER A 195 18.90 -10.10 2.77
N ASN A 196 18.72 -11.38 3.15
CA ASN A 196 17.94 -12.35 2.36
C ASN A 196 16.77 -13.00 3.12
N VAL A 197 16.28 -12.37 4.19
CA VAL A 197 15.01 -12.79 4.78
C VAL A 197 13.89 -12.21 3.93
N PRO A 198 13.01 -13.03 3.31
CA PRO A 198 11.87 -12.54 2.56
C PRO A 198 11.02 -11.64 3.45
N MET A 199 10.83 -10.39 3.03
CA MET A 199 9.97 -9.46 3.75
C MET A 199 8.53 -10.00 3.72
N GLU A 200 7.93 -10.27 4.88
CA GLU A 200 6.51 -10.59 4.97
C GLU A 200 5.71 -9.31 4.79
N PRO A 201 4.89 -9.19 3.72
CA PRO A 201 4.06 -8.03 3.49
C PRO A 201 3.11 -7.76 4.67
N GLY A 202 3.10 -6.52 5.16
CA GLY A 202 2.28 -6.12 6.31
C GLY A 202 2.86 -6.46 7.67
N SER A 203 4.10 -6.94 7.75
CA SER A 203 4.81 -7.14 9.01
C SER A 203 5.22 -5.82 9.66
N LYS A 204 5.64 -5.86 10.94
CA LYS A 204 6.17 -4.67 11.63
C LYS A 204 7.46 -4.12 11.00
N SER A 205 8.18 -4.94 10.27
CA SER A 205 9.41 -4.58 9.55
C SER A 205 9.16 -4.04 8.14
N ASP A 206 7.94 -4.17 7.60
CA ASP A 206 7.55 -3.64 6.30
C ASP A 206 7.44 -2.12 6.34
N TYR A 207 8.45 -1.46 5.76
CA TYR A 207 8.54 0.00 5.77
C TYR A 207 7.35 0.66 5.04
N GLN A 208 7.01 0.18 3.84
CA GLN A 208 5.93 0.75 3.04
C GLN A 208 4.58 0.63 3.77
N PHE A 209 4.30 -0.52 4.36
CA PHE A 209 3.09 -0.74 5.14
C PHE A 209 3.01 0.20 6.35
N ASN A 210 4.11 0.38 7.08
CA ASN A 210 4.14 1.27 8.24
C ASN A 210 3.93 2.74 7.84
N GLN A 211 4.50 3.18 6.72
CA GLN A 211 4.26 4.54 6.20
C GLN A 211 2.79 4.74 5.83
N ALA A 212 2.17 3.79 5.14
CA ALA A 212 0.75 3.84 4.81
C ALA A 212 -0.13 3.88 6.06
N LEU A 213 0.18 3.06 7.06
CA LEU A 213 -0.55 3.03 8.33
C LEU A 213 -0.43 4.36 9.09
N ASN A 214 0.76 4.97 9.12
CA ASN A 214 0.98 6.26 9.76
C ASN A 214 0.23 7.39 9.04
N LEU A 215 0.20 7.38 7.70
CA LEU A 215 -0.60 8.31 6.91
C LEU A 215 -2.09 8.19 7.26
N LEU A 216 -2.64 6.96 7.30
CA LEU A 216 -4.05 6.74 7.64
C LEU A 216 -4.39 7.18 9.06
N LYS A 217 -3.51 6.93 10.04
CA LYS A 217 -3.65 7.45 11.41
C LYS A 217 -3.66 8.98 11.44
N GLY A 218 -2.75 9.64 10.71
CA GLY A 218 -2.71 11.09 10.60
C GLY A 218 -4.00 11.67 10.02
N LEU A 219 -4.51 11.08 8.94
CA LEU A 219 -5.79 11.47 8.33
C LEU A 219 -6.97 11.31 9.29
N GLN A 220 -6.96 10.26 10.13
CA GLN A 220 -8.00 10.04 11.12
C GLN A 220 -7.96 11.08 12.25
N ILE A 221 -6.77 11.51 12.68
CA ILE A 221 -6.60 12.56 13.70
C ILE A 221 -7.14 13.90 13.19
N LEU A 222 -6.86 14.24 11.93
CA LEU A 222 -7.28 15.50 11.32
C LEU A 222 -8.80 15.57 11.03
N ARG A 223 -9.49 14.42 10.99
CA ARG A 223 -10.96 14.35 10.77
C ARG A 223 -11.78 14.35 12.05
N ARG A 224 -11.15 14.32 13.22
CA ARG A 224 -11.81 14.48 14.52
C ARG A 224 -12.08 15.95 14.82
#